data_f408a6ef3ef0062985727b96551feba7
#
_entry.id   f408a6ef3ef0062985727b96551feba7
#
_cell.length_a   1.000
_cell.length_b   1.000
_cell.length_c   1.000
_cell.angle_alpha   90.00
_cell.angle_beta   90.00
_cell.angle_gamma   90.00
#
_symmetry.space_group_name_H-M   'P 1'
#
loop_
_entity.id
_entity.type
_entity.pdbx_description
1 polymer ?
#
loop_
_entity_poly.entity_id
_entity_poly.type
_entity_poly.pdbx_seq_one_letter_code
_entity_poly.pdbx_strand_id
1 'polypeptide(L)'
;MEIHFKHRKMQEACNSERETVKRWGASRARKILQRLAELAAAENLAVIGVLPPARLHELQGDRASQFAVDVEHPFRLVFEPWHNPVPKTADGGIDKSQITAIRILSVEDYHGR
;
A
#
# COMPACT_ATOMS: atom_id res chain seq x y z
N MET A 1 -4.23 7.16 -7.89
CA MET A 1 -3.33 7.99 -7.05
C MET A 1 -1.91 7.94 -7.58
N GLU A 2 -1.12 8.94 -7.22
CA GLU A 2 0.32 8.88 -7.47
C GLU A 2 0.95 7.82 -6.56
N ILE A 3 1.85 7.04 -7.13
CA ILE A 3 2.55 5.98 -6.39
C ILE A 3 4.04 6.34 -6.35
N HIS A 4 4.56 6.50 -5.14
CA HIS A 4 5.97 6.71 -4.89
C HIS A 4 6.51 5.51 -4.11
N PHE A 5 7.83 5.33 -4.09
CA PHE A 5 8.48 4.25 -3.34
C PHE A 5 9.53 4.85 -2.42
N LYS A 6 9.57 4.37 -1.20
CA LYS A 6 10.60 4.80 -0.25
C LYS A 6 11.98 4.24 -0.62
N HIS A 7 12.00 2.99 -1.12
CA HIS A 7 13.25 2.29 -1.40
C HIS A 7 13.38 2.01 -2.89
N ARG A 8 14.54 2.35 -3.44
CA ARG A 8 14.82 2.17 -4.85
C ARG A 8 14.72 0.71 -5.28
N LYS A 9 15.23 -0.20 -4.44
CA LYS A 9 15.18 -1.63 -4.75
C LYS A 9 13.74 -2.13 -4.86
N MET A 10 12.86 -1.62 -4.01
CA MET A 10 11.45 -1.97 -4.07
C MET A 10 10.82 -1.47 -5.36
N GLN A 11 11.15 -0.25 -5.75
CA GLN A 11 10.66 0.32 -7.01
C GLN A 11 11.11 -0.51 -8.19
N GLU A 12 12.38 -0.89 -8.22
CA GLU A 12 12.92 -1.71 -9.30
C GLU A 12 12.26 -3.08 -9.34
N ALA A 13 12.03 -3.69 -8.16
CA ALA A 13 11.38 -4.98 -8.07
C ALA A 13 9.95 -4.94 -8.59
N CYS A 14 9.27 -3.79 -8.47
CA CYS A 14 7.89 -3.64 -8.92
C CYS A 14 7.78 -3.09 -10.34
N ASN A 15 8.90 -2.84 -11.01
CA ASN A 15 8.93 -2.18 -12.31
C ASN A 15 8.45 -3.06 -13.46
N SER A 16 8.47 -4.38 -13.29
CA SER A 16 7.98 -5.31 -14.30
C SER A 16 7.51 -6.58 -13.61
N GLU A 17 6.63 -7.30 -14.29
CA GLU A 17 6.18 -8.60 -13.79
C GLU A 17 7.34 -9.54 -13.55
N ARG A 18 8.29 -9.56 -14.48
CA ARG A 18 9.45 -10.44 -14.38
C ARG A 18 10.25 -10.19 -13.11
N GLU A 19 10.52 -8.92 -12.78
CA GLU A 19 11.27 -8.58 -11.58
C GLU A 19 10.48 -8.87 -10.32
N THR A 20 9.18 -8.65 -10.36
CA THR A 20 8.32 -8.92 -9.23
C THR A 20 8.26 -10.42 -8.93
N VAL A 21 8.12 -11.24 -9.98
CA VAL A 21 8.14 -12.70 -9.84
C VAL A 21 9.47 -13.19 -9.29
N LYS A 22 10.55 -12.60 -9.78
CA LYS A 22 11.90 -12.98 -9.35
C LYS A 22 12.05 -12.74 -7.84
N ARG A 23 11.47 -11.67 -7.33
CA ARG A 23 11.62 -11.31 -5.92
C ARG A 23 10.65 -12.07 -5.00
N TRP A 24 9.40 -12.24 -5.42
CA TRP A 24 8.36 -12.77 -4.53
C TRP A 24 7.72 -14.06 -4.99
N GLY A 25 8.06 -14.57 -6.17
CA GLY A 25 7.39 -15.73 -6.75
C GLY A 25 6.13 -15.34 -7.49
N ALA A 26 5.65 -16.24 -8.37
CA ALA A 26 4.59 -15.91 -9.32
C ALA A 26 3.27 -15.55 -8.63
N SER A 27 2.86 -16.33 -7.64
CA SER A 27 1.55 -16.12 -6.99
C SER A 27 1.51 -14.79 -6.23
N ARG A 28 2.52 -14.53 -5.41
CA ARG A 28 2.59 -13.31 -4.62
C ARG A 28 2.79 -12.09 -5.51
N ALA A 29 3.62 -12.23 -6.56
CA ALA A 29 3.86 -11.16 -7.51
C ALA A 29 2.56 -10.69 -8.16
N ARG A 30 1.70 -11.64 -8.55
CA ARG A 30 0.42 -11.30 -9.19
C ARG A 30 -0.43 -10.44 -8.27
N LYS A 31 -0.49 -10.79 -6.98
CA LYS A 31 -1.28 -10.04 -6.01
C LYS A 31 -0.67 -8.65 -5.74
N ILE A 32 0.64 -8.57 -5.63
CA ILE A 32 1.32 -7.29 -5.42
C ILE A 32 1.02 -6.35 -6.58
N LEU A 33 1.19 -6.83 -7.81
CA LEU A 33 0.96 -6.00 -8.99
C LEU A 33 -0.51 -5.61 -9.11
N GLN A 34 -1.42 -6.51 -8.75
CA GLN A 34 -2.85 -6.20 -8.74
C GLN A 34 -3.18 -5.08 -7.77
N ARG A 35 -2.66 -5.16 -6.54
CA ARG A 35 -2.91 -4.10 -5.55
C ARG A 35 -2.31 -2.77 -5.97
N LEU A 36 -1.10 -2.79 -6.52
CA LEU A 36 -0.49 -1.56 -7.03
C LEU A 36 -1.33 -0.94 -8.14
N ALA A 37 -1.86 -1.76 -9.04
CA ALA A 37 -2.72 -1.26 -10.12
C ALA A 37 -4.01 -0.67 -9.57
N GLU A 38 -4.62 -1.31 -8.57
CA GLU A 38 -5.83 -0.80 -7.93
C GLU A 38 -5.57 0.54 -7.25
N LEU A 39 -4.46 0.65 -6.54
CA LEU A 39 -4.08 1.89 -5.86
C LEU A 39 -3.80 3.00 -6.87
N ALA A 40 -3.11 2.68 -7.95
CA ALA A 40 -2.82 3.67 -8.98
C ALA A 40 -4.10 4.16 -9.69
N ALA A 41 -5.06 3.27 -9.90
CA ALA A 41 -6.30 3.60 -10.58
C ALA A 41 -7.29 4.36 -9.69
N ALA A 42 -7.17 4.25 -8.38
CA ALA A 42 -8.10 4.88 -7.44
C ALA A 42 -7.90 6.40 -7.44
N GLU A 43 -9.00 7.14 -7.38
CA GLU A 43 -8.97 8.59 -7.34
C GLU A 43 -8.39 9.08 -6.01
N ASN A 44 -8.74 8.40 -4.93
CA ASN A 44 -8.23 8.71 -3.60
C ASN A 44 -8.26 7.44 -2.75
N LEU A 45 -7.70 7.53 -1.54
CA LEU A 45 -7.56 6.36 -0.68
C LEU A 45 -8.90 5.82 -0.16
N ALA A 46 -9.91 6.70 -0.04
CA ALA A 46 -11.23 6.26 0.45
C ALA A 46 -11.91 5.28 -0.50
N VAL A 47 -11.50 5.27 -1.78
CA VAL A 47 -12.07 4.34 -2.78
C VAL A 47 -11.62 2.90 -2.52
N ILE A 48 -10.46 2.71 -1.89
CA ILE A 48 -9.97 1.37 -1.58
C ILE A 48 -10.76 0.82 -0.41
N GLY A 49 -11.40 -0.34 -0.61
CA GLY A 49 -12.33 -0.87 0.37
C GLY A 49 -11.67 -1.54 1.56
N VAL A 50 -12.38 -1.55 2.69
CA VAL A 50 -11.93 -2.25 3.90
C VAL A 50 -12.30 -3.73 3.86
N LEU A 51 -13.10 -4.13 2.88
CA LEU A 51 -13.52 -5.53 2.71
C LEU A 51 -12.53 -6.28 1.81
N PRO A 52 -12.50 -7.62 1.90
CA PRO A 52 -11.68 -8.40 0.97
C PRO A 52 -12.05 -8.07 -0.47
N PRO A 53 -11.11 -8.21 -1.41
CA PRO A 53 -9.78 -8.81 -1.21
C PRO A 53 -8.71 -7.85 -0.71
N ALA A 54 -8.85 -6.53 -0.87
CA ALA A 54 -7.79 -5.60 -0.49
C ALA A 54 -7.68 -5.40 1.01
N ARG A 55 -8.80 -5.26 1.70
CA ARG A 55 -8.87 -5.08 3.15
C ARG A 55 -7.97 -3.95 3.64
N LEU A 56 -8.22 -2.74 3.15
CA LEU A 56 -7.48 -1.56 3.60
C LEU A 56 -7.64 -1.35 5.10
N HIS A 57 -6.53 -1.17 5.81
CA HIS A 57 -6.58 -0.83 7.22
C HIS A 57 -5.37 0.02 7.61
N GLU A 58 -5.57 0.86 8.61
CA GLU A 58 -4.51 1.68 9.17
C GLU A 58 -3.80 0.91 10.27
N LEU A 59 -2.47 1.00 10.31
CA LEU A 59 -1.68 0.30 11.31
C LEU A 59 -1.69 1.07 12.63
N GLN A 60 -1.38 0.36 13.71
CA GLN A 60 -1.49 0.89 15.06
C GLN A 60 -0.11 1.14 15.67
N GLY A 61 -0.11 1.78 16.83
CA GLY A 61 1.09 2.01 17.61
C GLY A 61 2.06 2.97 16.93
N ASP A 62 3.32 2.62 16.96
CA ASP A 62 4.37 3.43 16.35
C ASP A 62 4.32 3.42 14.82
N ARG A 63 3.41 2.66 14.25
CA ARG A 63 3.18 2.63 12.80
C ARG A 63 1.89 3.37 12.41
N ALA A 64 1.33 4.14 13.32
CA ALA A 64 0.17 4.97 13.01
C ALA A 64 0.49 5.87 11.82
N SER A 65 -0.51 6.12 10.99
CA SER A 65 -0.39 6.84 9.73
C SER A 65 0.17 6.01 8.58
N GLN A 66 0.47 4.73 8.83
CA GLN A 66 0.76 3.78 7.75
C GLN A 66 -0.48 2.93 7.51
N PHE A 67 -0.62 2.48 6.28
CA PHE A 67 -1.75 1.65 5.85
C PHE A 67 -1.23 0.37 5.22
N ALA A 68 -2.09 -0.63 5.20
CA ALA A 68 -1.77 -1.89 4.54
C ALA A 68 -2.96 -2.38 3.73
N VAL A 69 -2.65 -3.08 2.65
CA VAL A 69 -3.64 -3.88 1.91
C VAL A 69 -3.10 -5.30 1.81
N ASP A 70 -4.01 -6.26 1.82
CA ASP A 70 -3.62 -7.66 1.71
C ASP A 70 -3.10 -7.97 0.31
N VAL A 71 -2.04 -8.75 0.27
CA VAL A 71 -1.63 -9.43 -0.94
C VAL A 71 -1.88 -10.92 -0.71
N GLU A 72 -0.95 -11.79 -0.89
CA GLU A 72 -1.17 -13.21 -0.61
C GLU A 72 -0.94 -13.45 0.89
N HIS A 73 -1.96 -13.99 1.60
CA HIS A 73 -1.82 -14.27 3.03
C HIS A 73 -0.56 -15.10 3.31
N PRO A 74 0.26 -14.77 4.29
CA PRO A 74 0.04 -13.74 5.32
C PRO A 74 0.69 -12.39 5.00
N PHE A 75 0.95 -12.11 3.74
CA PHE A 75 1.68 -10.89 3.36
C PHE A 75 0.75 -9.73 3.10
N ARG A 76 1.26 -8.52 3.34
CA ARG A 76 0.56 -7.28 3.09
C ARG A 76 1.51 -6.26 2.48
N LEU A 77 0.95 -5.36 1.66
CA LEU A 77 1.66 -4.24 1.08
C LEU A 77 1.44 -3.04 1.99
N VAL A 78 2.52 -2.46 2.50
CA VAL A 78 2.46 -1.36 3.48
C VAL A 78 2.86 -0.06 2.79
N PHE A 79 2.10 1.00 3.05
CA PHE A 79 2.36 2.31 2.43
C PHE A 79 1.90 3.42 3.37
N GLU A 80 2.22 4.65 3.01
CA GLU A 80 1.85 5.82 3.80
C GLU A 80 1.33 6.92 2.88
N PRO A 81 0.46 7.82 3.37
CA PRO A 81 0.09 9.00 2.60
C PRO A 81 1.34 9.82 2.27
N TRP A 82 1.38 10.37 1.06
CA TRP A 82 2.55 11.15 0.64
C TRP A 82 2.14 12.59 0.35
N HIS A 83 1.81 13.30 1.43
CA HIS A 83 1.39 14.71 1.43
C HIS A 83 2.09 15.43 2.56
N ASN A 84 2.32 16.73 2.39
CA ASN A 84 2.91 17.55 3.44
C ASN A 84 2.18 18.89 3.48
N PRO A 85 1.29 19.10 4.47
CA PRO A 85 0.94 18.17 5.55
C PRO A 85 -0.04 17.10 5.08
N VAL A 86 -0.14 16.02 5.85
CA VAL A 86 -1.12 14.97 5.57
C VAL A 86 -2.52 15.53 5.90
N PRO A 87 -3.48 15.43 4.95
CA PRO A 87 -4.83 15.92 5.20
C PRO A 87 -5.50 15.20 6.39
N LYS A 88 -6.16 15.97 7.22
CA LYS A 88 -6.82 15.46 8.42
C LYS A 88 -8.29 15.81 8.43
N THR A 89 -9.09 14.95 9.08
CA THR A 89 -10.48 15.27 9.37
C THR A 89 -10.54 16.17 10.59
N ALA A 90 -11.73 16.68 10.90
CA ALA A 90 -11.92 17.59 12.04
C ALA A 90 -11.53 16.95 13.36
N ASP A 91 -11.67 15.62 13.47
CA ASP A 91 -11.32 14.89 14.70
C ASP A 91 -9.84 14.49 14.77
N GLY A 92 -9.03 14.91 13.79
CA GLY A 92 -7.60 14.65 13.79
C GLY A 92 -7.17 13.39 13.08
N GLY A 93 -8.09 12.58 12.58
CA GLY A 93 -7.76 11.39 11.81
C GLY A 93 -7.34 11.74 10.39
N ILE A 94 -6.76 10.78 9.69
CA ILE A 94 -6.38 10.97 8.29
C ILE A 94 -7.63 11.02 7.43
N ASP A 95 -7.73 12.05 6.59
CA ASP A 95 -8.85 12.18 5.66
C ASP A 95 -8.53 11.42 4.38
N LYS A 96 -8.96 10.17 4.33
CA LYS A 96 -8.66 9.29 3.20
C LYS A 96 -9.20 9.82 1.87
N SER A 97 -10.27 10.61 1.90
CA SER A 97 -10.84 11.17 0.66
C SER A 97 -9.95 12.24 0.05
N GLN A 98 -9.00 12.77 0.81
CA GLN A 98 -8.07 13.78 0.34
C GLN A 98 -6.68 13.20 0.03
N ILE A 99 -6.48 11.90 0.22
CA ILE A 99 -5.19 11.26 -0.08
C ILE A 99 -5.19 10.88 -1.55
N THR A 100 -4.32 11.55 -2.32
CA THR A 100 -4.19 11.34 -3.77
C THR A 100 -2.79 10.90 -4.16
N ALA A 101 -1.89 10.75 -3.19
CA ALA A 101 -0.53 10.28 -3.40
C ALA A 101 -0.12 9.42 -2.21
N ILE A 102 0.55 8.31 -2.48
CA ILE A 102 1.02 7.40 -1.45
C ILE A 102 2.47 7.02 -1.74
N ARG A 103 3.16 6.57 -0.70
CA ARG A 103 4.54 6.07 -0.82
C ARG A 103 4.58 4.65 -0.30
N ILE A 104 4.98 3.72 -1.16
CA ILE A 104 5.10 2.30 -0.82
C ILE A 104 6.32 2.11 0.06
N LEU A 105 6.15 1.40 1.16
CA LEU A 105 7.20 1.15 2.14
C LEU A 105 7.77 -0.25 2.04
N SER A 106 6.92 -1.28 1.99
CA SER A 106 7.39 -2.66 2.07
C SER A 106 6.28 -3.65 1.76
N VAL A 107 6.69 -4.89 1.51
CA VAL A 107 5.80 -6.06 1.56
C VAL A 107 6.23 -6.84 2.80
N GLU A 108 5.32 -7.06 3.73
CA GLU A 108 5.62 -7.63 5.03
C GLU A 108 4.79 -8.85 5.33
N ASP A 109 5.38 -9.79 6.05
CA ASP A 109 4.69 -10.95 6.58
C ASP A 109 3.88 -10.49 7.80
N TYR A 110 2.57 -10.61 7.71
CA TYR A 110 1.66 -10.20 8.77
C TYR A 110 1.94 -10.91 10.10
N HIS A 111 2.43 -12.14 10.03
CA HIS A 111 2.74 -12.94 11.21
C HIS A 111 4.20 -12.85 11.65
N GLY A 112 5.04 -12.22 10.83
CA GLY A 112 6.48 -12.12 11.11
C GLY A 112 6.85 -11.06 12.11
N ARG A 113 5.93 -10.50 12.74
CA ARG A 113 6.13 -9.48 13.59
C ARG A 113 6.16 -9.59 14.81
#